data_3717124762f93c0cbb46dfc4316bddd8
#
_entry.id   3717124762f93c0cbb46dfc4316bddd8
#
_cell.length_a   1.000
_cell.length_b   1.000
_cell.length_c   1.000
_cell.angle_alpha   90.00
_cell.angle_beta   90.00
_cell.angle_gamma   90.00
#
_symmetry.space_group_name_H-M   'P 1'
#
loop_
_entity.id
_entity.type
_entity.pdbx_description
1 polymer ?
#
loop_
_entity_poly.entity_id
_entity_poly.type
_entity_poly.pdbx_seq_one_letter_code
_entity_poly.pdbx_strand_id
1 'polypeptide(L)'
;MPELPEVEHVKRGIEPFIKSAKIEKVTFAKNVINGKNNNRETIIKGMELDTFKKLTEGYVIKKVERRSKYIIFYIADHDDDRILVSHLGMAGGFFVVNNLDEISTPNYRKHWQVIFDLDNKQKLVYSDIR
;
A
#
# COMPACT_ATOMS: atom_id res chain seq x y z
N MET A 1 8.11 -13.44 8.59
CA MET A 1 7.41 -13.44 7.28
C MET A 1 6.05 -14.09 7.47
N PRO A 2 4.98 -13.46 6.94
CA PRO A 2 3.68 -14.12 6.94
C PRO A 2 3.74 -15.44 6.16
N GLU A 3 2.97 -16.39 6.57
CA GLU A 3 2.82 -17.63 5.82
C GLU A 3 2.03 -17.35 4.53
N LEU A 4 2.17 -18.22 3.52
CA LEU A 4 1.45 -18.05 2.26
C LEU A 4 -0.06 -17.92 2.45
N PRO A 5 -0.72 -18.73 3.31
CA PRO A 5 -2.17 -18.55 3.56
C PRO A 5 -2.51 -17.18 4.12
N GLU A 6 -1.65 -16.60 4.95
CA GLU A 6 -1.88 -15.26 5.51
C GLU A 6 -1.79 -14.19 4.43
N VAL A 7 -0.82 -14.31 3.52
CA VAL A 7 -0.67 -13.36 2.41
C VAL A 7 -1.87 -13.45 1.48
N GLU A 8 -2.33 -14.66 1.18
CA GLU A 8 -3.54 -14.84 0.36
C GLU A 8 -4.77 -14.25 1.04
N HIS A 9 -4.87 -14.40 2.36
CA HIS A 9 -5.98 -13.84 3.12
C HIS A 9 -5.99 -12.30 3.04
N VAL A 10 -4.83 -11.67 3.17
CA VAL A 10 -4.71 -10.22 3.03
C VAL A 10 -5.17 -9.78 1.64
N LYS A 11 -4.69 -10.44 0.60
CA LYS A 11 -5.05 -10.13 -0.79
C LYS A 11 -6.57 -10.21 -0.98
N ARG A 12 -7.20 -11.27 -0.49
CA ARG A 12 -8.65 -11.47 -0.62
C ARG A 12 -9.44 -10.45 0.19
N GLY A 13 -8.88 -9.99 1.30
CA GLY A 13 -9.54 -9.01 2.16
C GLY A 13 -9.56 -7.60 1.58
N ILE A 14 -8.63 -7.26 0.69
CA ILE A 14 -8.56 -5.92 0.15
C ILE A 14 -9.06 -5.81 -1.29
N GLU A 15 -8.88 -6.84 -2.11
CA GLU A 15 -9.16 -6.77 -3.55
C GLU A 15 -10.59 -6.33 -3.88
N PRO A 16 -11.65 -6.88 -3.25
CA PRO A 16 -13.01 -6.47 -3.62
C PRO A 16 -13.30 -4.99 -3.42
N PHE A 17 -12.58 -4.35 -2.50
CA PHE A 17 -12.82 -2.95 -2.13
C PHE A 17 -12.01 -1.97 -2.95
N ILE A 18 -10.90 -2.41 -3.55
CA ILE A 18 -9.99 -1.50 -4.27
C ILE A 18 -9.96 -1.72 -5.77
N LYS A 19 -10.46 -2.87 -6.25
CA LYS A 19 -10.48 -3.16 -7.69
C LYS A 19 -11.33 -2.13 -8.41
N SER A 20 -10.78 -1.58 -9.48
CA SER A 20 -11.36 -0.51 -10.30
C SER A 20 -11.33 0.87 -9.66
N ALA A 21 -10.75 1.02 -8.47
CA ALA A 21 -10.60 2.31 -7.84
C ALA A 21 -9.37 3.03 -8.39
N LYS A 22 -9.47 4.36 -8.52
CA LYS A 22 -8.36 5.20 -8.93
C LYS A 22 -7.63 5.72 -7.71
N ILE A 23 -6.31 5.67 -7.74
CA ILE A 23 -5.47 6.23 -6.69
C ILE A 23 -5.41 7.74 -6.91
N GLU A 24 -6.02 8.51 -6.00
CA GLU A 24 -6.06 9.96 -6.13
C GLU A 24 -4.86 10.63 -5.48
N LYS A 25 -4.39 10.08 -4.36
CA LYS A 25 -3.32 10.71 -3.59
C LYS A 25 -2.58 9.66 -2.79
N VAL A 26 -1.26 9.82 -2.67
CA VAL A 26 -0.41 8.98 -1.82
C VAL A 26 0.17 9.84 -0.72
N THR A 27 0.04 9.41 0.53
CA THR A 27 0.56 10.10 1.70
C THR A 27 1.50 9.18 2.46
N PHE A 28 2.65 9.70 2.86
CA PHE A 28 3.65 8.94 3.62
C PHE A 28 3.69 9.41 5.06
N ALA A 29 3.95 8.48 5.97
CA ALA A 29 4.13 8.80 7.38
C ALA A 29 5.43 9.57 7.59
N LYS A 30 5.53 10.31 8.70
CA LYS A 30 6.71 11.13 9.02
C LYS A 30 8.00 10.31 9.06
N ASN A 31 7.95 9.10 9.61
CA ASN A 31 9.14 8.26 9.70
C ASN A 31 9.64 7.83 8.32
N VAL A 32 8.75 7.65 7.34
CA VAL A 32 9.14 7.34 5.97
C VAL A 32 9.82 8.55 5.34
N ILE A 33 9.23 9.72 5.47
CA ILE A 33 9.78 10.96 4.93
C ILE A 33 11.14 11.25 5.57
N ASN A 34 11.24 11.16 6.90
CA ASN A 34 12.48 11.42 7.60
C ASN A 34 13.56 10.39 7.27
N GLY A 35 13.16 9.12 7.09
CA GLY A 35 14.10 8.08 6.70
C GLY A 35 14.73 8.38 5.34
N LYS A 36 13.94 8.77 4.35
CA LYS A 36 14.46 9.13 3.02
C LYS A 36 15.36 10.36 3.08
N ASN A 37 14.94 11.39 3.84
CA ASN A 37 15.74 12.63 3.98
C ASN A 37 17.10 12.38 4.64
N ASN A 38 17.19 11.36 5.48
CA ASN A 38 18.43 11.00 6.17
C ASN A 38 19.14 9.80 5.56
N ASN A 39 18.79 9.43 4.33
CA ASN A 39 19.38 8.32 3.57
C ASN A 39 19.28 6.99 4.31
N ARG A 40 18.26 6.81 5.14
CA ARG A 40 18.00 5.54 5.81
C ARG A 40 17.08 4.68 4.95
N GLU A 41 17.17 3.38 5.14
CA GLU A 41 16.28 2.45 4.47
C GLU A 41 14.86 2.62 4.98
N THR A 42 13.89 2.65 4.06
CA THR A 42 12.47 2.77 4.38
C THR A 42 11.67 1.68 3.68
N ILE A 43 10.36 1.66 3.91
CA ILE A 43 9.48 0.69 3.24
C ILE A 43 9.37 0.96 1.73
N ILE A 44 9.72 2.14 1.26
CA ILE A 44 9.77 2.45 -0.18
C ILE A 44 11.19 2.21 -0.68
N LYS A 45 11.37 1.14 -1.44
CA LYS A 45 12.68 0.69 -1.89
C LYS A 45 12.97 1.18 -3.31
N GLY A 46 14.20 1.62 -3.51
CA GLY A 46 14.73 1.85 -4.86
C GLY A 46 14.27 3.12 -5.55
N MET A 47 13.56 4.03 -4.88
CA MET A 47 13.18 5.29 -5.49
C MET A 47 12.83 6.35 -4.45
N GLU A 48 12.84 7.60 -4.88
CA GLU A 48 12.41 8.73 -4.07
C GLU A 48 10.88 8.73 -3.91
N LEU A 49 10.41 9.37 -2.84
CA LEU A 49 8.97 9.41 -2.55
C LEU A 49 8.18 10.16 -3.62
N ASP A 50 8.72 11.27 -4.13
CA ASP A 50 8.05 12.03 -5.19
C ASP A 50 7.93 11.21 -6.47
N THR A 51 8.94 10.41 -6.79
CA THR A 51 8.90 9.51 -7.93
C THR A 51 7.82 8.45 -7.73
N PHE A 52 7.74 7.86 -6.54
CA PHE A 52 6.71 6.89 -6.23
C PHE A 52 5.31 7.47 -6.41
N LYS A 53 5.08 8.70 -5.93
CA LYS A 53 3.80 9.37 -6.10
C LYS A 53 3.47 9.58 -7.59
N LYS A 54 4.42 10.03 -8.39
CA LYS A 54 4.22 10.24 -9.83
C LYS A 54 3.90 8.95 -10.56
N LEU A 55 4.45 7.83 -10.11
CA LEU A 55 4.25 6.53 -10.73
C LEU A 55 2.94 5.86 -10.31
N THR A 56 2.26 6.38 -9.30
CA THR A 56 1.05 5.75 -8.75
C THR A 56 -0.18 6.64 -8.76
N GLU A 57 -0.04 7.92 -8.47
CA GLU A 57 -1.21 8.82 -8.45
C GLU A 57 -1.82 8.94 -9.84
N GLY A 58 -3.14 8.85 -9.91
CA GLY A 58 -3.88 8.89 -11.17
C GLY A 58 -4.10 7.54 -11.83
N TYR A 59 -3.48 6.49 -11.32
CA TYR A 59 -3.62 5.14 -11.87
C TYR A 59 -4.80 4.40 -11.23
N VAL A 60 -5.46 3.57 -12.04
CA VAL A 60 -6.59 2.73 -11.60
C VAL A 60 -6.06 1.35 -11.25
N ILE A 61 -6.51 0.81 -10.12
CA ILE A 61 -6.13 -0.55 -9.70
C ILE A 61 -6.98 -1.53 -10.52
N LYS A 62 -6.33 -2.33 -11.35
CA LYS A 62 -7.03 -3.27 -12.24
C LYS A 62 -7.25 -4.62 -11.61
N LYS A 63 -6.26 -5.13 -10.89
CA LYS A 63 -6.39 -6.39 -10.15
C LYS A 63 -5.28 -6.50 -9.12
N VAL A 64 -5.47 -7.41 -8.20
CA VAL A 64 -4.48 -7.73 -7.16
C VAL A 64 -4.19 -9.23 -7.26
N GLU A 65 -2.92 -9.59 -7.26
CA GLU A 65 -2.49 -11.00 -7.29
C GLU A 65 -1.51 -11.27 -6.16
N ARG A 66 -1.40 -12.53 -5.82
CA ARG A 66 -0.35 -13.00 -4.92
C ARG A 66 0.61 -13.87 -5.70
N ARG A 67 1.90 -13.61 -5.54
CA ARG A 67 2.95 -14.51 -6.01
C ARG A 67 3.90 -14.77 -4.85
N SER A 68 3.92 -16.03 -4.38
CA SER A 68 4.67 -16.38 -3.19
C SER A 68 4.26 -15.44 -2.04
N LYS A 69 5.20 -14.72 -1.43
CA LYS A 69 4.93 -13.81 -0.31
C LYS A 69 4.77 -12.36 -0.76
N TYR A 70 4.59 -12.15 -2.07
CA TYR A 70 4.38 -10.81 -2.62
C TYR A 70 2.93 -10.58 -2.99
N ILE A 71 2.45 -9.37 -2.74
CA ILE A 71 1.18 -8.90 -3.25
C ILE A 71 1.50 -7.95 -4.40
N ILE A 72 0.88 -8.17 -5.54
CA ILE A 72 1.15 -7.42 -6.77
C ILE A 72 -0.13 -6.69 -7.18
N PHE A 73 -0.03 -5.37 -7.26
CA PHE A 73 -1.13 -4.53 -7.72
C PHE A 73 -0.86 -4.17 -9.17
N TYR A 74 -1.78 -4.53 -10.05
CA TYR A 74 -1.73 -4.12 -11.45
C TYR A 74 -2.49 -2.82 -11.58
N ILE A 75 -1.79 -1.76 -11.96
CA ILE A 75 -2.36 -0.43 -12.07
C ILE A 75 -2.17 0.11 -13.48
N ALA A 76 -3.08 0.95 -13.95
CA ALA A 76 -3.06 1.45 -15.31
C ALA A 76 -3.65 2.84 -15.41
N ASP A 77 -3.16 3.63 -16.36
CA ASP A 77 -3.81 4.84 -16.82
C ASP A 77 -4.07 4.72 -18.34
N HIS A 78 -4.35 5.83 -19.03
CA HIS A 78 -4.66 5.79 -20.46
C HIS A 78 -3.54 5.26 -21.33
N ASP A 79 -2.30 5.52 -20.93
CA ASP A 79 -1.13 5.26 -21.77
C ASP A 79 -0.19 4.22 -21.23
N ASP A 80 -0.40 3.74 -20.00
CA ASP A 80 0.64 2.98 -19.31
C ASP A 80 0.06 1.95 -18.37
N ASP A 81 0.69 0.79 -18.32
CA ASP A 81 0.40 -0.28 -17.36
C ASP A 81 1.62 -0.45 -16.48
N ARG A 82 1.38 -0.57 -15.17
CA ARG A 82 2.46 -0.75 -14.19
C ARG A 82 2.09 -1.79 -13.18
N ILE A 83 3.10 -2.28 -12.47
CA ILE A 83 2.88 -3.11 -11.30
C ILE A 83 3.47 -2.41 -10.08
N LEU A 84 2.77 -2.56 -8.97
CA LEU A 84 3.22 -2.12 -7.66
C LEU A 84 3.38 -3.38 -6.82
N VAL A 85 4.61 -3.66 -6.39
CA VAL A 85 4.93 -4.90 -5.69
C VAL A 85 5.15 -4.62 -4.22
N SER A 86 4.48 -5.39 -3.37
CA SER A 86 4.64 -5.29 -1.92
C SER A 86 5.06 -6.63 -1.35
N HIS A 87 6.14 -6.63 -0.59
CA HIS A 87 6.57 -7.79 0.19
C HIS A 87 6.12 -7.56 1.65
N LEU A 88 5.16 -8.36 2.10
CA LEU A 88 4.72 -8.26 3.49
C LEU A 88 5.78 -8.87 4.39
N GLY A 89 6.34 -8.05 5.28
CA GLY A 89 7.17 -8.56 6.35
C GLY A 89 6.30 -9.15 7.47
N MET A 90 6.92 -9.69 8.51
CA MET A 90 6.21 -10.28 9.64
C MET A 90 5.26 -9.31 10.32
N ALA A 91 5.58 -8.02 10.25
CA ALA A 91 4.83 -6.97 10.94
C ALA A 91 4.02 -6.09 9.99
N GLY A 92 3.99 -6.42 8.70
CA GLY A 92 3.29 -5.61 7.71
C GLY A 92 1.85 -6.04 7.50
N GLY A 93 0.99 -5.10 7.15
CA GLY A 93 -0.41 -5.38 6.84
C GLY A 93 -1.04 -4.31 5.97
N PHE A 94 -2.09 -4.71 5.24
CA PHE A 94 -2.90 -3.78 4.44
C PHE A 94 -4.31 -3.73 4.99
N PHE A 95 -4.90 -2.54 4.97
CA PHE A 95 -6.26 -2.29 5.44
C PHE A 95 -6.99 -1.39 4.46
N VAL A 96 -8.28 -1.66 4.25
CA VAL A 96 -9.14 -0.78 3.47
C VAL A 96 -10.15 -0.18 4.44
N VAL A 97 -10.09 1.13 4.63
CA VAL A 97 -10.88 1.82 5.64
C VAL A 97 -11.38 3.16 5.09
N ASN A 98 -12.41 3.72 5.71
CA ASN A 98 -12.85 5.08 5.39
C ASN A 98 -11.98 6.11 6.12
N ASN A 99 -11.52 5.77 7.31
CA ASN A 99 -10.55 6.58 8.05
C ASN A 99 -9.70 5.67 8.94
N LEU A 100 -8.59 6.20 9.44
CA LEU A 100 -7.62 5.42 10.21
C LEU A 100 -8.19 4.85 11.50
N ASP A 101 -9.20 5.48 12.09
CA ASP A 101 -9.79 5.00 13.34
C ASP A 101 -10.48 3.65 13.18
N GLU A 102 -10.80 3.26 11.95
CA GLU A 102 -11.42 1.97 11.68
C GLU A 102 -10.44 0.79 11.76
N ILE A 103 -9.15 1.06 11.80
CA ILE A 103 -8.16 0.01 12.00
C ILE A 103 -8.24 -0.41 13.47
N SER A 104 -8.76 -1.60 13.72
CA SER A 104 -9.09 -2.04 15.09
C SER A 104 -7.86 -2.35 15.94
N THR A 105 -6.77 -2.80 15.32
CA THR A 105 -5.55 -3.12 16.06
C THR A 105 -4.75 -1.84 16.30
N PRO A 106 -4.59 -1.39 17.57
CA PRO A 106 -3.95 -0.10 17.85
C PRO A 106 -2.55 0.05 17.28
N ASN A 107 -1.74 -1.02 17.30
CA ASN A 107 -0.38 -0.94 16.77
C ASN A 107 -0.37 -0.69 15.26
N TYR A 108 -1.26 -1.32 14.50
CA TYR A 108 -1.33 -1.07 13.07
C TYR A 108 -1.85 0.32 12.77
N ARG A 109 -2.82 0.80 13.54
CA ARG A 109 -3.34 2.16 13.38
C ARG A 109 -2.25 3.20 13.66
N LYS A 110 -1.45 2.99 14.70
CA LYS A 110 -0.39 3.91 15.09
C LYS A 110 0.78 3.90 14.11
N HIS A 111 1.09 2.75 13.52
CA HIS A 111 2.28 2.56 12.69
C HIS A 111 1.97 2.49 11.20
N TRP A 112 0.99 3.26 10.74
CA TRP A 112 0.73 3.36 9.31
C TRP A 112 1.94 4.01 8.62
N GLN A 113 2.24 3.54 7.41
CA GLN A 113 3.41 3.99 6.65
C GLN A 113 3.00 4.73 5.36
N VAL A 114 2.03 4.20 4.65
CA VAL A 114 1.58 4.76 3.37
C VAL A 114 0.06 4.68 3.32
N ILE A 115 -0.57 5.77 2.88
CA ILE A 115 -2.00 5.83 2.62
C ILE A 115 -2.23 6.16 1.16
N PHE A 116 -3.02 5.31 0.49
CA PHE A 116 -3.50 5.56 -0.87
C PHE A 116 -4.96 5.99 -0.76
N ASP A 117 -5.25 7.27 -1.04
CA ASP A 117 -6.62 7.75 -1.09
C ASP A 117 -7.23 7.37 -2.42
N LEU A 118 -8.38 6.70 -2.39
CA LEU A 118 -9.03 6.17 -3.58
C LEU A 118 -10.26 7.01 -3.93
N ASP A 119 -10.66 6.96 -5.20
CA ASP A 119 -11.80 7.75 -5.69
C ASP A 119 -13.15 7.24 -5.18
N ASN A 120 -13.17 6.07 -4.54
CA ASN A 120 -14.38 5.53 -3.91
C ASN A 120 -14.53 6.00 -2.44
N LYS A 121 -13.75 7.00 -2.03
CA LYS A 121 -13.73 7.58 -0.67
C LYS A 121 -13.14 6.67 0.39
N GLN A 122 -12.55 5.55 -0.01
CA GLN A 122 -11.83 4.66 0.90
C GLN A 122 -10.34 4.91 0.83
N LYS A 123 -9.63 4.39 1.82
CA LYS A 123 -8.17 4.46 1.89
C LYS A 123 -7.61 3.07 1.93
N LEU A 124 -6.61 2.81 1.10
CA LEU A 124 -5.79 1.60 1.21
C LEU A 124 -4.58 1.99 2.04
N VAL A 125 -4.43 1.37 3.20
CA VAL A 125 -3.39 1.72 4.18
C VAL A 125 -2.41 0.56 4.32
N TYR A 126 -1.12 0.86 4.16
CA TYR A 126 -0.07 -0.08 4.51
C TYR A 126 0.50 0.30 5.87
N SER A 127 0.51 -0.64 6.79
CA SER A 127 1.07 -0.46 8.13
C SER A 127 2.17 -1.47 8.39
N ASP A 128 3.16 -1.08 9.18
CA ASP A 128 4.27 -1.95 9.54
C ASP A 128 4.76 -1.53 10.92
N ILE A 129 4.64 -2.44 11.89
CA ILE A 129 4.92 -2.14 13.29
C ILE A 129 6.39 -2.30 13.68
N ARG A 130 7.27 -2.61 12.74
CA ARG A 130 8.72 -2.69 13.00
C ARG A 130 9.33 -1.32 13.28
#